data_cf6d92d501922749a6b245cf596f425c
#
_entry.id   cf6d92d501922749a6b245cf596f425c
#
_cell.length_a   1.000
_cell.length_b   1.000
_cell.length_c   1.000
_cell.angle_alpha   90.00
_cell.angle_beta   90.00
_cell.angle_gamma   90.00
#
_symmetry.space_group_name_H-M   'P 1'
#
loop_
_entity.id
_entity.type
_entity.pdbx_description
1 polymer ?
#
loop_
_entity_poly.entity_id
_entity_poly.type
_entity_poly.pdbx_seq_one_letter_code
_entity_poly.pdbx_strand_id
1 'polypeptide(L)'
;MATTPNLGLSQLTEDENFDIDTYNADNLKVDTFAGTIPKEKTLYSNANGSSNTIALNDSAANYTKISIEYTDNANVATSIVTSRNGQKTQLLTVTDLSNNNFGFKLANVTPSGTSITWDTNKEIQLPSGTIGLENPIKITKVIGIK
;
A
#
# COMPACT_ATOMS: atom_id res chain seq x y z
N MET A 1 -12.68 32.12 -26.29
CA MET A 1 -13.01 30.74 -25.89
C MET A 1 -12.94 30.64 -24.37
N ALA A 2 -14.00 30.13 -23.71
CA ALA A 2 -13.99 29.85 -22.26
C ALA A 2 -13.17 28.59 -21.96
N THR A 3 -12.75 28.38 -20.72
CA THR A 3 -12.01 27.20 -20.29
C THR A 3 -12.65 26.53 -19.07
N THR A 4 -12.46 25.22 -18.92
CA THR A 4 -12.93 24.49 -17.74
C THR A 4 -12.11 24.87 -16.50
N PRO A 5 -12.70 24.94 -15.29
CA PRO A 5 -12.01 25.44 -14.10
C PRO A 5 -10.81 24.60 -13.66
N ASN A 6 -10.86 23.26 -13.83
CA ASN A 6 -9.85 22.36 -13.26
C ASN A 6 -8.66 22.08 -14.19
N LEU A 7 -8.91 21.80 -15.47
CA LEU A 7 -7.89 21.41 -16.43
C LEU A 7 -7.59 22.53 -17.45
N GLY A 8 -8.37 23.63 -17.44
CA GLY A 8 -8.24 24.70 -18.42
C GLY A 8 -8.49 24.24 -19.85
N LEU A 9 -9.37 23.24 -20.02
CA LEU A 9 -9.78 22.78 -21.36
C LEU A 9 -10.63 23.82 -22.05
N SER A 10 -10.46 23.94 -23.35
CA SER A 10 -11.23 24.88 -24.15
C SER A 10 -12.71 24.49 -24.22
N GLN A 11 -13.59 25.46 -24.07
CA GLN A 11 -15.03 25.30 -24.22
C GLN A 11 -15.47 26.00 -25.49
N LEU A 12 -15.98 25.23 -26.46
CA LEU A 12 -16.55 25.79 -27.68
C LEU A 12 -17.92 26.40 -27.37
N THR A 13 -18.20 27.55 -27.97
CA THR A 13 -19.51 28.16 -28.02
C THR A 13 -20.17 27.88 -29.38
N GLU A 14 -21.48 28.08 -29.50
CA GLU A 14 -22.22 27.81 -30.74
C GLU A 14 -21.68 28.57 -31.96
N ASP A 15 -21.03 29.71 -31.72
CA ASP A 15 -20.48 30.59 -32.79
C ASP A 15 -19.02 30.32 -33.09
N GLU A 16 -18.34 29.40 -32.42
CA GLU A 16 -16.92 29.10 -32.61
C GLU A 16 -16.72 27.89 -33.52
N ASN A 17 -15.86 28.01 -34.52
CA ASN A 17 -15.46 26.89 -35.34
C ASN A 17 -14.53 25.93 -34.57
N PHE A 18 -14.67 24.61 -34.86
CA PHE A 18 -13.76 23.62 -34.33
C PHE A 18 -12.33 23.88 -34.83
N ASP A 19 -11.42 24.02 -33.87
CA ASP A 19 -9.98 24.19 -34.11
C ASP A 19 -9.24 22.94 -33.66
N ILE A 20 -8.62 22.25 -34.62
CA ILE A 20 -7.90 21.00 -34.40
C ILE A 20 -6.68 21.19 -33.48
N ASP A 21 -6.00 22.31 -33.54
CA ASP A 21 -4.81 22.58 -32.73
C ASP A 21 -5.21 22.79 -31.27
N THR A 22 -6.29 23.52 -31.02
CA THR A 22 -6.89 23.68 -29.69
C THR A 22 -7.36 22.33 -29.12
N TYR A 23 -8.02 21.49 -29.94
CA TYR A 23 -8.45 20.15 -29.53
C TYR A 23 -7.28 19.25 -29.14
N ASN A 24 -6.22 19.24 -29.95
CA ASN A 24 -5.02 18.46 -29.66
C ASN A 24 -4.30 18.97 -28.40
N ALA A 25 -4.25 20.28 -28.17
CA ALA A 25 -3.69 20.87 -26.95
C ALA A 25 -4.49 20.47 -25.70
N ASP A 26 -5.80 20.39 -25.80
CA ASP A 26 -6.66 19.94 -24.70
C ASP A 26 -6.52 18.44 -24.41
N ASN A 27 -6.42 17.61 -25.45
CA ASN A 27 -6.11 16.19 -25.28
C ASN A 27 -4.78 15.99 -24.56
N LEU A 28 -3.74 16.76 -24.90
CA LEU A 28 -2.45 16.70 -24.22
C LEU A 28 -2.55 17.05 -22.72
N LYS A 29 -3.40 18.04 -22.37
CA LYS A 29 -3.66 18.37 -20.95
C LYS A 29 -4.31 17.19 -20.20
N VAL A 30 -5.29 16.52 -20.84
CA VAL A 30 -5.97 15.35 -20.28
C VAL A 30 -4.98 14.20 -20.07
N ASP A 31 -4.14 13.89 -21.08
CA ASP A 31 -3.13 12.84 -20.99
C ASP A 31 -2.09 13.15 -19.91
N THR A 32 -1.66 14.40 -19.80
CA THR A 32 -0.73 14.84 -18.76
C THR A 32 -1.34 14.65 -17.38
N PHE A 33 -2.59 15.08 -17.19
CA PHE A 33 -3.31 14.89 -15.92
C PHE A 33 -3.49 13.40 -15.58
N ALA A 34 -3.91 12.58 -16.55
CA ALA A 34 -4.05 11.13 -16.37
C ALA A 34 -2.71 10.47 -15.97
N GLY A 35 -1.60 10.98 -16.47
CA GLY A 35 -0.25 10.55 -16.12
C GLY A 35 0.15 10.88 -14.67
N THR A 36 -0.49 11.88 -14.04
CA THR A 36 -0.22 12.26 -12.63
C THR A 36 -0.99 11.41 -11.62
N ILE A 37 -2.01 10.67 -12.05
CA ILE A 37 -2.80 9.81 -11.17
C ILE A 37 -1.93 8.64 -10.72
N PRO A 38 -1.76 8.41 -9.40
CA PRO A 38 -1.01 7.27 -8.91
C PRO A 38 -1.60 5.96 -9.43
N LYS A 39 -0.75 5.13 -10.02
CA LYS A 39 -1.16 3.81 -10.52
C LYS A 39 -0.84 2.75 -9.47
N GLU A 40 -1.87 2.04 -9.04
CA GLU A 40 -1.75 0.96 -8.08
C GLU A 40 -1.71 -0.41 -8.77
N LYS A 41 -0.91 -1.32 -8.23
CA LYS A 41 -0.84 -2.72 -8.65
C LYS A 41 -0.77 -3.62 -7.44
N THR A 42 -1.62 -4.62 -7.37
CA THR A 42 -1.52 -5.68 -6.36
C THR A 42 -0.30 -6.54 -6.67
N LEU A 43 0.66 -6.56 -5.74
CA LEU A 43 1.90 -7.34 -5.84
C LEU A 43 1.79 -8.71 -5.15
N TYR A 44 0.92 -8.81 -4.15
CA TYR A 44 0.63 -10.03 -3.41
C TYR A 44 -0.76 -9.96 -2.80
N SER A 45 -1.47 -11.08 -2.76
CA SER A 45 -2.75 -11.21 -2.06
C SER A 45 -2.93 -12.65 -1.58
N ASN A 46 -3.25 -12.81 -0.29
CA ASN A 46 -3.57 -14.10 0.34
C ASN A 46 -4.51 -13.85 1.52
N ALA A 47 -5.75 -14.29 1.41
CA ALA A 47 -6.77 -14.08 2.45
C ALA A 47 -6.37 -14.66 3.82
N ASN A 48 -5.59 -15.75 3.85
CA ASN A 48 -5.09 -16.35 5.09
C ASN A 48 -3.81 -15.69 5.61
N GLY A 49 -3.23 -14.78 4.83
CA GLY A 49 -1.96 -14.15 5.11
C GLY A 49 -0.76 -15.10 5.09
N SER A 50 0.44 -14.53 5.16
CA SER A 50 1.70 -15.25 5.30
C SER A 50 2.61 -14.58 6.31
N SER A 51 3.29 -15.38 7.13
CA SER A 51 4.38 -14.98 8.03
C SER A 51 5.77 -15.44 7.54
N ASN A 52 5.82 -16.07 6.38
CA ASN A 52 7.05 -16.48 5.70
C ASN A 52 7.46 -15.46 4.64
N THR A 53 8.66 -15.61 4.08
CA THR A 53 9.09 -14.83 2.91
C THR A 53 8.01 -14.86 1.82
N ILE A 54 7.64 -13.68 1.33
CA ILE A 54 6.59 -13.50 0.35
C ILE A 54 7.23 -13.22 -0.99
N ALA A 55 6.80 -13.97 -2.03
CA ALA A 55 7.11 -13.66 -3.41
C ALA A 55 6.12 -12.61 -3.94
N LEU A 56 6.63 -11.55 -4.54
CA LEU A 56 5.85 -10.50 -5.19
C LEU A 56 5.71 -10.78 -6.69
N ASN A 57 4.56 -10.44 -7.26
CA ASN A 57 4.28 -10.59 -8.69
C ASN A 57 5.04 -9.58 -9.57
N ASP A 58 5.67 -8.57 -8.96
CA ASP A 58 6.49 -7.57 -9.62
C ASP A 58 7.54 -7.02 -8.64
N SER A 59 8.58 -6.36 -9.16
CA SER A 59 9.63 -5.81 -8.31
C SER A 59 9.14 -4.58 -7.54
N ALA A 60 9.35 -4.59 -6.21
CA ALA A 60 9.10 -3.45 -5.34
C ALA A 60 9.87 -2.19 -5.77
N ALA A 61 11.02 -2.34 -6.48
CA ALA A 61 11.81 -1.24 -7.01
C ALA A 61 11.09 -0.44 -8.12
N ASN A 62 10.04 -1.01 -8.73
CA ASN A 62 9.26 -0.35 -9.77
C ASN A 62 8.22 0.65 -9.22
N TYR A 63 8.14 0.80 -7.89
CA TYR A 63 7.12 1.59 -7.20
C TYR A 63 7.76 2.61 -6.25
N THR A 64 7.14 3.78 -6.14
CA THR A 64 7.57 4.84 -5.21
C THR A 64 7.19 4.53 -3.78
N LYS A 65 6.07 3.80 -3.60
CA LYS A 65 5.56 3.36 -2.30
C LYS A 65 5.06 1.93 -2.38
N ILE A 66 5.17 1.22 -1.26
CA ILE A 66 4.63 -0.13 -1.07
C ILE A 66 3.67 -0.06 0.11
N SER A 67 2.39 -0.32 -0.13
CA SER A 67 1.38 -0.47 0.92
C SER A 67 1.31 -1.94 1.34
N ILE A 68 1.45 -2.21 2.62
CA ILE A 68 1.44 -3.56 3.21
C ILE A 68 0.24 -3.66 4.15
N GLU A 69 -0.71 -4.50 3.80
CA GLU A 69 -1.82 -4.89 4.66
C GLU A 69 -1.43 -6.13 5.45
N TYR A 70 -1.66 -6.10 6.76
CA TYR A 70 -1.31 -7.18 7.64
C TYR A 70 -2.34 -7.35 8.78
N THR A 71 -2.39 -8.52 9.35
CA THR A 71 -3.27 -8.86 10.44
C THR A 71 -2.51 -9.71 11.49
N ASP A 72 -2.99 -9.73 12.69
CA ASP A 72 -2.67 -10.80 13.62
C ASP A 72 -3.62 -11.98 13.41
N ASN A 73 -3.30 -13.14 13.98
CA ASN A 73 -4.13 -14.34 13.82
C ASN A 73 -5.50 -14.28 14.51
N ALA A 74 -5.83 -13.20 15.20
CA ALA A 74 -7.00 -13.11 16.06
C ALA A 74 -8.28 -12.63 15.36
N ASN A 75 -8.30 -12.58 14.01
CA ASN A 75 -9.42 -12.04 13.20
C ASN A 75 -9.81 -10.60 13.54
N VAL A 76 -8.90 -9.84 14.11
CA VAL A 76 -9.13 -8.43 14.47
C VAL A 76 -8.44 -7.56 13.45
N ALA A 77 -9.02 -6.46 13.12
CA ALA A 77 -8.61 -5.37 12.24
C ALA A 77 -7.35 -5.57 11.38
N THR A 78 -7.53 -5.46 10.08
CA THR A 78 -6.43 -5.30 9.13
C THR A 78 -5.75 -3.95 9.35
N SER A 79 -4.45 -3.96 9.58
CA SER A 79 -3.61 -2.76 9.67
C SER A 79 -2.87 -2.54 8.36
N ILE A 80 -2.57 -1.27 8.06
CA ILE A 80 -1.87 -0.88 6.83
C ILE A 80 -0.66 -0.04 7.19
N VAL A 81 0.48 -0.35 6.58
CA VAL A 81 1.70 0.46 6.68
C VAL A 81 2.25 0.76 5.29
N THR A 82 2.93 1.88 5.16
CA THR A 82 3.63 2.26 3.94
C THR A 82 5.13 2.00 4.09
N SER A 83 5.73 1.41 3.05
CA SER A 83 7.14 1.09 2.96
C SER A 83 7.70 1.49 1.58
N ARG A 84 8.99 1.22 1.35
CA ARG A 84 9.68 1.37 0.06
C ARG A 84 10.59 0.18 -0.18
N ASN A 85 11.01 0.01 -1.43
CA ASN A 85 12.01 -1.00 -1.77
C ASN A 85 13.30 -0.81 -0.94
N GLY A 86 13.76 -1.87 -0.30
CA GLY A 86 14.95 -1.87 0.58
C GLY A 86 14.74 -1.24 1.95
N GLN A 87 13.57 -0.71 2.26
CA GLN A 87 13.29 -0.09 3.56
C GLN A 87 12.79 -1.13 4.57
N LYS A 88 13.50 -1.24 5.70
CA LYS A 88 13.01 -1.98 6.87
C LYS A 88 11.81 -1.28 7.47
N THR A 89 10.70 -1.99 7.59
CA THR A 89 9.41 -1.45 8.03
C THR A 89 8.89 -2.28 9.19
N GLN A 90 8.42 -1.58 10.22
CA GLN A 90 7.86 -2.20 11.41
C GLN A 90 6.37 -2.40 11.28
N LEU A 91 5.90 -3.60 11.56
CA LEU A 91 4.50 -3.97 11.69
C LEU A 91 4.20 -4.15 13.18
N LEU A 92 3.13 -3.53 13.65
CA LEU A 92 2.73 -3.59 15.06
C LEU A 92 1.24 -3.88 15.15
N THR A 93 0.86 -4.86 15.97
CA THR A 93 -0.52 -5.09 16.39
C THR A 93 -0.60 -5.16 17.90
N VAL A 94 -1.75 -4.77 18.43
CA VAL A 94 -2.08 -4.89 19.86
C VAL A 94 -3.32 -5.74 19.96
N THR A 95 -3.26 -6.80 20.75
CA THR A 95 -4.38 -7.74 20.97
C THR A 95 -4.78 -7.71 22.43
N ASP A 96 -6.05 -7.55 22.70
CA ASP A 96 -6.61 -7.76 24.04
C ASP A 96 -6.70 -9.29 24.31
N LEU A 97 -5.92 -9.72 25.27
CA LEU A 97 -5.88 -11.11 25.71
C LEU A 97 -6.69 -11.21 26.99
N SER A 98 -7.93 -11.39 27.03
CA SER A 98 -8.79 -11.58 28.22
C SER A 98 -8.09 -11.49 29.61
N ASN A 99 -8.76 -11.09 30.67
CA ASN A 99 -8.22 -10.94 32.04
C ASN A 99 -7.17 -9.83 32.23
N ASN A 100 -7.37 -8.67 31.62
CA ASN A 100 -6.44 -7.51 31.70
C ASN A 100 -5.02 -7.75 31.16
N ASN A 101 -4.85 -8.72 30.28
CA ASN A 101 -3.60 -8.98 29.57
C ASN A 101 -3.65 -8.39 28.17
N PHE A 102 -2.54 -7.80 27.73
CA PHE A 102 -2.37 -7.29 26.37
C PHE A 102 -1.20 -7.99 25.69
N GLY A 103 -1.40 -8.38 24.45
CA GLY A 103 -0.36 -8.87 23.57
C GLY A 103 0.11 -7.79 22.62
N PHE A 104 1.42 -7.51 22.59
CA PHE A 104 2.04 -6.67 21.58
C PHE A 104 2.77 -7.58 20.59
N LYS A 105 2.39 -7.53 19.33
CA LYS A 105 3.10 -8.26 18.28
C LYS A 105 3.89 -7.29 17.44
N LEU A 106 5.16 -7.58 17.27
CA LEU A 106 6.11 -6.78 16.54
C LEU A 106 6.77 -7.62 15.47
N ALA A 107 6.71 -7.17 14.24
CA ALA A 107 7.49 -7.73 13.14
C ALA A 107 8.25 -6.64 12.39
N ASN A 108 9.41 -6.99 11.86
CA ASN A 108 10.14 -6.16 10.92
C ASN A 108 10.21 -6.89 9.59
N VAL A 109 9.85 -6.19 8.53
CA VAL A 109 9.87 -6.70 7.16
C VAL A 109 10.61 -5.74 6.24
N THR A 110 11.18 -6.29 5.17
CA THR A 110 11.88 -5.50 4.17
C THR A 110 11.42 -5.94 2.78
N PRO A 111 10.65 -5.09 2.05
CA PRO A 111 10.42 -5.30 0.62
C PRO A 111 11.72 -5.11 -0.15
N SER A 112 12.15 -6.09 -0.93
CA SER A 112 13.37 -6.01 -1.73
C SER A 112 13.23 -6.78 -3.03
N GLY A 113 13.32 -6.07 -4.15
CA GLY A 113 13.10 -6.67 -5.46
C GLY A 113 11.75 -7.38 -5.52
N THR A 114 11.73 -8.65 -5.84
CA THR A 114 10.53 -9.48 -5.97
C THR A 114 10.15 -10.24 -4.70
N SER A 115 10.59 -9.79 -3.53
CA SER A 115 10.27 -10.45 -2.27
C SER A 115 10.04 -9.49 -1.11
N ILE A 116 9.36 -9.97 -0.07
CA ILE A 116 9.36 -9.38 1.27
C ILE A 116 9.97 -10.39 2.21
N THR A 117 11.03 -10.00 2.89
CA THR A 117 11.71 -10.81 3.91
C THR A 117 11.32 -10.38 5.30
N TRP A 118 11.31 -11.32 6.23
CA TRP A 118 11.05 -11.11 7.65
C TRP A 118 12.37 -11.12 8.42
N ASP A 119 12.64 -10.05 9.18
CA ASP A 119 13.80 -10.00 10.08
C ASP A 119 13.44 -10.49 11.49
N THR A 120 12.26 -10.08 11.98
CA THR A 120 11.75 -10.46 13.30
C THR A 120 10.23 -10.59 13.26
N ASN A 121 9.68 -11.49 14.07
CA ASN A 121 8.25 -11.60 14.32
C ASN A 121 8.08 -12.13 15.75
N LYS A 122 7.72 -11.26 16.70
CA LYS A 122 7.69 -11.54 18.13
C LYS A 122 6.38 -11.07 18.76
N GLU A 123 5.93 -11.78 19.76
CA GLU A 123 4.84 -11.39 20.65
C GLU A 123 5.39 -11.14 22.05
N ILE A 124 4.94 -10.07 22.69
CA ILE A 124 5.22 -9.74 24.09
C ILE A 124 3.89 -9.65 24.80
N GLN A 125 3.67 -10.45 25.83
CA GLN A 125 2.47 -10.42 26.65
C GLN A 125 2.71 -9.61 27.92
N LEU A 126 1.81 -8.69 28.24
CA LEU A 126 1.84 -7.90 29.47
C LEU A 126 0.62 -8.25 30.34
N PRO A 127 0.78 -8.30 31.69
CA PRO A 127 1.97 -7.92 32.45
C PRO A 127 3.00 -9.04 32.63
N SER A 128 2.77 -10.25 32.12
CA SER A 128 3.67 -11.39 32.38
C SER A 128 5.08 -11.24 31.83
N GLY A 129 5.29 -10.37 30.84
CA GLY A 129 6.58 -10.21 30.17
C GLY A 129 7.00 -11.42 29.32
N THR A 130 6.10 -12.38 29.12
CA THR A 130 6.38 -13.58 28.33
C THR A 130 6.61 -13.19 26.87
N ILE A 131 7.72 -13.65 26.29
CA ILE A 131 8.01 -13.48 24.87
C ILE A 131 7.68 -14.79 24.19
N GLY A 132 6.69 -14.76 23.30
CA GLY A 132 6.26 -15.91 22.50
C GLY A 132 6.47 -15.71 20.99
N LEU A 133 6.37 -16.80 20.27
CA LEU A 133 6.28 -16.80 18.79
C LEU A 133 4.90 -17.27 18.32
N GLU A 134 3.98 -17.45 19.28
CA GLU A 134 2.62 -17.91 18.98
C GLU A 134 1.84 -16.79 18.28
N ASN A 135 1.14 -17.16 17.22
CA ASN A 135 0.31 -16.25 16.43
C ASN A 135 1.08 -15.07 15.77
N PRO A 136 1.97 -15.34 14.83
CA PRO A 136 2.76 -14.29 14.17
C PRO A 136 1.86 -13.33 13.40
N ILE A 137 2.33 -12.08 13.23
CA ILE A 137 1.76 -11.15 12.25
C ILE A 137 1.82 -11.80 10.86
N LYS A 138 0.76 -11.65 10.09
CA LYS A 138 0.65 -12.15 8.72
C LYS A 138 0.36 -11.01 7.75
N ILE A 139 1.08 -10.98 6.65
CA ILE A 139 0.78 -10.06 5.54
C ILE A 139 -0.29 -10.71 4.66
N THR A 140 -1.38 -9.97 4.43
CA THR A 140 -2.52 -10.40 3.62
C THR A 140 -2.49 -9.82 2.22
N LYS A 141 -1.95 -8.59 2.05
CA LYS A 141 -1.91 -7.93 0.75
C LYS A 141 -0.72 -6.97 0.65
N VAL A 142 -0.21 -6.82 -0.55
CA VAL A 142 0.83 -5.83 -0.89
C VAL A 142 0.44 -5.12 -2.16
N ILE A 143 0.48 -3.79 -2.14
CA ILE A 143 0.13 -2.93 -3.26
C ILE A 143 1.33 -2.04 -3.57
N GLY A 144 1.78 -2.02 -4.82
CA GLY A 144 2.74 -1.06 -5.33
C GLY A 144 2.03 0.19 -5.87
N ILE A 145 2.53 1.36 -5.52
CA ILE A 145 1.99 2.68 -5.92
C ILE A 145 3.11 3.44 -6.65
N LYS A 146 2.86 3.83 -7.90
CA LYS A 146 3.77 4.62 -8.74
C LYS A 146 3.63 6.10 -8.49
#